data_f8fa86b117dac2bbaea9f15360ff8472
#
_entry.id   f8fa86b117dac2bbaea9f15360ff8472
#
_cell.length_a   1.000
_cell.length_b   1.000
_cell.length_c   1.000
_cell.angle_alpha   90.00
_cell.angle_beta   90.00
_cell.angle_gamma   90.00
#
_symmetry.space_group_name_H-M   'P 1'
#
loop_
_entity.id
_entity.type
_entity.pdbx_description
1 polymer ?
#
loop_
_entity_poly.entity_id
_entity_poly.type
_entity_poly.pdbx_seq_one_letter_code
_entity_poly.pdbx_strand_id
1 'polypeptide(L)'
;MRKLNIQGFLMNSSFCLLLXAIQGISKHECRLIYLYVDEYYRQKGIGKHLLSEAKNTAKQLGYTKISLYVLSNNEIAQSLYKNSNFEITKLRMECSLNE
;
A
#
# COMPACT_ATOMS: atom_id res chain seq x y z
N MET A 1 -2.22 -15.92 19.51
CA MET A 1 -1.56 -15.69 18.25
C MET A 1 -2.40 -14.87 17.30
N ARG A 2 -1.79 -13.93 16.66
CA ARG A 2 -2.54 -13.07 15.79
C ARG A 2 -2.84 -13.77 14.48
N LYS A 3 -4.06 -13.65 14.08
CA LYS A 3 -4.47 -14.19 12.83
C LYS A 3 -4.11 -13.27 11.69
N LEU A 4 -3.53 -13.81 10.67
CA LEU A 4 -3.26 -13.04 9.48
C LEU A 4 -4.55 -12.68 8.81
N ASN A 5 -4.67 -11.42 8.51
CA ASN A 5 -5.85 -10.90 7.89
C ASN A 5 -5.44 -10.28 6.58
N ILE A 6 -5.42 -11.08 5.55
CA ILE A 6 -4.98 -10.61 4.25
C ILE A 6 -6.20 -10.38 3.39
N GLN A 7 -6.31 -9.19 2.91
CA GLN A 7 -7.41 -8.81 2.07
C GLN A 7 -6.85 -8.37 0.74
N GLY A 8 -7.27 -9.04 -0.30
CA GLY A 8 -6.84 -8.70 -1.63
C GLY A 8 -7.92 -7.96 -2.37
N PHE A 9 -7.53 -6.98 -3.13
CA PHE A 9 -8.46 -6.21 -3.95
C PHE A 9 -8.09 -6.41 -5.39
N LEU A 10 -9.01 -6.88 -6.15
CA LEU A 10 -8.80 -7.06 -7.57
C LEU A 10 -9.85 -6.26 -8.29
N MET A 11 -9.46 -5.20 -8.91
CA MET A 11 -10.35 -4.46 -9.76
C MET A 11 -10.00 -4.83 -11.17
N ASN A 12 -10.90 -5.49 -11.78
CA ASN A 12 -10.66 -6.00 -13.10
C ASN A 12 -11.76 -5.55 -14.03
N SER A 13 -11.40 -4.70 -14.94
CA SER A 13 -12.31 -4.52 -16.04
C SER A 13 -11.55 -5.14 -17.16
N SER A 14 -11.97 -6.14 -17.68
CA SER A 14 -11.43 -6.81 -18.86
C SER A 14 -9.92 -6.84 -19.01
N PHE A 15 -9.28 -5.72 -18.85
CA PHE A 15 -7.87 -5.62 -19.20
C PHE A 15 -7.03 -5.01 -18.13
N CYS A 16 -7.66 -4.57 -17.07
CA CYS A 16 -6.95 -3.83 -16.06
C CYS A 16 -6.78 -4.70 -14.85
N LEU A 17 -5.57 -4.84 -14.39
CA LEU A 17 -5.29 -5.61 -13.21
C LEU A 17 -4.78 -4.69 -12.13
N LEU A 18 -5.57 -4.54 -11.08
CA LEU A 18 -5.22 -3.74 -9.93
C LEU A 18 -5.29 -4.64 -8.73
N LEU A 19 -4.28 -4.58 -7.94
CA LEU A 19 -4.24 -5.52 -6.83
C LEU A 19 -3.66 -4.88 -5.60
N UNK A 20 -4.12 -4.99 -4.35
CA UNK A 20 -3.64 -4.62 -3.37
C UNK A 20 -3.84 -5.51 -2.53
N ALA A 21 -3.21 -5.59 -1.63
CA ALA A 21 -3.44 -6.53 -0.53
C ALA A 21 -3.05 -5.85 0.77
N ILE A 22 -3.85 -6.05 1.78
CA ILE A 22 -3.50 -5.55 3.11
C ILE A 22 -3.42 -6.72 4.07
N GLN A 23 -2.63 -6.53 5.12
CA GLN A 23 -2.40 -7.56 6.12
C GLN A 23 -2.46 -6.92 7.49
N GLY A 24 -3.23 -7.52 8.39
CA GLY A 24 -3.26 -7.03 9.77
C GLY A 24 -1.94 -7.31 10.45
N ILE A 25 -1.39 -6.31 11.13
CA ILE A 25 -0.16 -6.50 11.89
C ILE A 25 -0.36 -6.24 13.36
N SER A 26 -1.49 -5.71 13.73
CA SER A 26 -1.88 -5.59 15.12
C SER A 26 -3.37 -5.42 15.17
N LYS A 27 -3.88 -5.23 16.36
CA LYS A 27 -5.29 -5.02 16.53
C LYS A 27 -5.76 -3.74 15.85
N HIS A 28 -4.87 -2.77 15.73
CA HIS A 28 -5.25 -1.45 15.23
C HIS A 28 -4.64 -1.11 13.89
N GLU A 29 -3.64 -1.82 13.46
CA GLU A 29 -2.87 -1.43 12.30
C GLU A 29 -2.84 -2.53 11.26
N CYS A 30 -3.06 -2.16 10.02
CA CYS A 30 -2.81 -3.08 8.92
C CYS A 30 -1.76 -2.48 8.00
N ARG A 31 -1.18 -3.33 7.19
CA ARG A 31 -0.12 -2.93 6.28
C ARG A 31 -0.52 -3.21 4.86
N LEU A 32 -0.32 -2.23 4.01
CA LEU A 32 -0.48 -2.46 2.59
C LEU A 32 0.80 -3.14 2.11
N ILE A 33 0.69 -4.42 1.79
CA ILE A 33 1.87 -5.19 1.44
C ILE A 33 2.05 -5.30 -0.06
N TYR A 34 1.06 -4.88 -0.81
CA TYR A 34 1.15 -5.05 -2.24
C TYR A 34 0.18 -4.12 -2.92
N LEU A 35 0.67 -3.42 -3.93
CA LEU A 35 -0.16 -2.56 -4.75
C LEU A 35 0.39 -2.65 -6.16
N TYR A 36 -0.45 -3.07 -7.07
CA TYR A 36 -0.03 -3.21 -8.45
C TYR A 36 -1.04 -2.59 -9.37
N VAL A 37 -0.57 -1.80 -10.30
CA VAL A 37 -1.38 -1.25 -11.36
C VAL A 37 -0.69 -1.62 -12.66
N ASP A 38 -1.42 -2.26 -13.52
CA ASP A 38 -0.85 -2.68 -14.79
C ASP A 38 -0.25 -1.47 -15.50
N GLU A 39 0.90 -1.67 -16.10
CA GLU A 39 1.68 -0.59 -16.67
C GLU A 39 0.88 0.27 -17.63
N TYR A 40 0.02 -0.37 -18.42
CA TYR A 40 -0.79 0.34 -19.38
C TYR A 40 -1.74 1.33 -18.74
N TYR A 41 -2.10 1.10 -17.50
CA TYR A 41 -3.08 1.92 -16.80
C TYR A 41 -2.48 2.84 -15.77
N ARG A 42 -1.17 2.93 -15.72
CA ARG A 42 -0.55 3.80 -14.75
C ARG A 42 -0.76 5.26 -15.11
N GLN A 43 -0.66 6.11 -14.09
CA GLN A 43 -0.76 7.55 -14.25
C GLN A 43 -2.12 8.00 -14.75
N LYS A 44 -3.14 7.25 -14.41
CA LYS A 44 -4.51 7.62 -14.74
C LYS A 44 -5.36 7.75 -13.49
N GLY A 45 -4.71 7.98 -12.34
CA GLY A 45 -5.44 8.09 -11.10
C GLY A 45 -5.90 6.78 -10.52
N ILE A 46 -5.53 5.69 -11.13
CA ILE A 46 -6.01 4.39 -10.69
C ILE A 46 -5.34 3.95 -9.40
N GLY A 47 -4.05 4.21 -9.26
CA GLY A 47 -3.37 3.87 -8.02
C GLY A 47 -3.96 4.58 -6.83
N LYS A 48 -4.30 5.84 -7.01
CA LYS A 48 -4.91 6.61 -5.95
C LYS A 48 -6.28 6.07 -5.61
N HIS A 49 -7.02 5.66 -6.61
CA HIS A 49 -8.33 5.06 -6.38
C HIS A 49 -8.20 3.75 -5.62
N LEU A 50 -7.22 2.94 -5.99
CA LEU A 50 -7.00 1.68 -5.31
C LEU A 50 -6.60 1.88 -3.86
N LEU A 51 -5.77 2.90 -3.60
CA LEU A 51 -5.41 3.23 -2.24
C LEU A 51 -6.64 3.64 -1.42
N SER A 52 -7.52 4.39 -2.05
CA SER A 52 -8.74 4.79 -1.38
C SER A 52 -9.58 3.58 -1.01
N GLU A 53 -9.66 2.61 -1.92
CA GLU A 53 -10.39 1.38 -1.63
C GLU A 53 -9.73 0.60 -0.49
N ALA A 54 -8.41 0.56 -0.48
CA ALA A 54 -7.71 -0.15 0.59
C ALA A 54 -8.00 0.50 1.93
N LYS A 55 -7.98 1.83 1.97
CA LYS A 55 -8.27 2.54 3.20
C LYS A 55 -9.69 2.26 3.68
N ASN A 56 -10.62 2.27 2.76
CA ASN A 56 -12.02 2.01 3.12
C ASN A 56 -12.18 0.61 3.67
N THR A 57 -11.56 -0.35 3.03
CA THR A 57 -11.66 -1.72 3.51
C THR A 57 -11.01 -1.88 4.87
N ALA A 58 -9.87 -1.23 5.07
CA ALA A 58 -9.20 -1.30 6.36
C ALA A 58 -10.11 -0.73 7.46
N LYS A 59 -10.77 0.38 7.17
CA LYS A 59 -11.70 0.95 8.13
C LYS A 59 -12.84 -0.01 8.44
N GLN A 60 -13.39 -0.63 7.41
CA GLN A 60 -14.50 -1.54 7.61
C GLN A 60 -14.09 -2.75 8.43
N LEU A 61 -12.83 -3.14 8.35
CA LEU A 61 -12.32 -4.25 9.12
C LEU A 61 -11.93 -3.86 10.54
N GLY A 62 -12.05 -2.59 10.88
CA GLY A 62 -11.83 -2.16 12.24
C GLY A 62 -10.44 -1.57 12.51
N TYR A 63 -9.62 -1.45 11.49
CA TYR A 63 -8.31 -0.87 11.69
C TYR A 63 -8.39 0.63 11.75
N THR A 64 -7.50 1.21 12.53
CA THR A 64 -7.43 2.67 12.65
C THR A 64 -6.19 3.24 12.01
N LYS A 65 -5.32 2.39 11.49
CA LYS A 65 -4.10 2.84 10.86
C LYS A 65 -3.75 1.89 9.73
N ILE A 66 -3.28 2.44 8.62
CA ILE A 66 -2.74 1.64 7.54
C ILE A 66 -1.35 2.18 7.22
N SER A 67 -0.40 1.28 7.09
CA SER A 67 0.98 1.65 6.85
C SER A 67 1.50 0.91 5.62
N LEU A 68 2.66 1.34 5.16
CA LEU A 68 3.32 0.68 4.05
C LEU A 68 4.80 0.99 4.11
N TYR A 69 5.57 0.22 3.37
CA TYR A 69 6.97 0.52 3.14
C TYR A 69 7.16 0.89 1.69
N VAL A 70 8.05 1.81 1.44
CA VAL A 70 8.38 2.21 0.08
C VAL A 70 9.87 2.49 0.03
N LEU A 71 10.49 2.06 -1.04
CA LEU A 71 11.93 2.26 -1.19
C LEU A 71 12.24 3.74 -1.37
N SER A 72 13.38 4.16 -0.84
CA SER A 72 13.73 5.57 -0.85
C SER A 72 13.98 6.10 -2.26
N ASN A 73 14.31 5.23 -3.20
CA ASN A 73 14.52 5.68 -4.56
C ASN A 73 13.30 5.53 -5.46
N ASN A 74 12.18 5.13 -4.89
CA ASN A 74 10.95 5.00 -5.66
C ASN A 74 10.14 6.28 -5.52
N GLU A 75 10.54 7.29 -6.27
CA GLU A 75 9.94 8.62 -6.11
C GLU A 75 8.52 8.68 -6.61
N ILE A 76 8.22 7.90 -7.62
CA ILE A 76 6.85 7.89 -8.14
C ILE A 76 5.89 7.34 -7.11
N ALA A 77 6.27 6.24 -6.47
CA ALA A 77 5.42 5.65 -5.45
C ALA A 77 5.30 6.58 -4.24
N GLN A 78 6.39 7.22 -3.86
CA GLN A 78 6.34 8.12 -2.72
C GLN A 78 5.37 9.27 -2.98
N SER A 79 5.42 9.81 -4.19
CA SER A 79 4.50 10.88 -4.55
C SER A 79 3.05 10.41 -4.47
N LEU A 80 2.80 9.22 -4.97
CA LEU A 80 1.46 8.67 -4.91
C LEU A 80 0.97 8.55 -3.48
N TYR A 81 1.82 8.02 -2.61
CA TYR A 81 1.40 7.83 -1.23
C TYR A 81 1.24 9.15 -0.50
N LYS A 82 2.14 10.10 -0.72
CA LYS A 82 2.00 11.39 -0.08
C LYS A 82 0.75 12.11 -0.56
N ASN A 83 0.43 11.97 -1.83
CA ASN A 83 -0.79 12.58 -2.35
C ASN A 83 -2.04 11.87 -1.86
N SER A 84 -1.89 10.74 -1.25
CA SER A 84 -2.99 10.01 -0.65
C SER A 84 -2.95 10.09 0.87
N ASN A 85 -2.25 11.09 1.39
CA ASN A 85 -2.24 11.41 2.81
C ASN A 85 -1.43 10.45 3.66
N PHE A 86 -0.50 9.75 3.06
CA PHE A 86 0.47 8.99 3.84
C PHE A 86 1.61 9.90 4.23
N GLU A 87 2.17 9.69 5.41
CA GLU A 87 3.29 10.47 5.91
C GLU A 87 4.44 9.53 6.25
N ILE A 88 5.64 10.04 6.11
CA ILE A 88 6.81 9.28 6.53
C ILE A 88 6.85 9.25 8.06
N THR A 89 6.89 8.06 8.62
CA THR A 89 6.94 7.93 10.08
C THR A 89 8.24 7.31 10.57
N LYS A 90 8.93 6.58 9.71
CA LYS A 90 10.19 5.94 10.09
C LYS A 90 11.13 5.98 8.91
N LEU A 91 12.40 6.06 9.19
CA LEU A 91 13.44 5.98 8.18
C LEU A 91 14.36 4.83 8.54
N ARG A 92 14.69 4.03 7.55
CA ARG A 92 15.67 2.99 7.72
C ARG A 92 16.96 3.43 7.05
N MET A 93 18.06 3.30 7.76
CA MET A 93 19.35 3.70 7.23
C MET A 93 20.30 2.52 7.28
N GLU A 94 21.18 2.45 6.31
CA GLU A 94 22.11 1.36 6.20
C GLU A 94 23.50 1.89 5.91
N CYS A 95 24.46 1.15 6.37
CA CYS A 95 25.85 1.42 6.04
C CYS A 95 26.48 0.10 5.60
N SER A 96 27.05 0.09 4.42
CA SER A 96 27.71 -1.12 3.95
C SER A 96 29.05 -1.29 4.68
N LEU A 97 29.29 -2.49 5.16
CA LEU A 97 30.56 -2.79 5.82
C LEU A 97 31.53 -3.53 4.93
N ASN A 98 31.14 -3.76 3.70
CA ASN A 98 32.05 -4.35 2.72
C ASN A 98 33.03 -3.29 2.27
N GLU A 99 34.26 -3.67 2.16
CA GLU A 99 35.28 -2.76 1.67
C GLU A 99 35.74 -3.13 0.32
#